data_986bd1db38080e93e4e040b5049d9538
#
_entry.id   986bd1db38080e93e4e040b5049d9538
#
_cell.length_a   1.000
_cell.length_b   1.000
_cell.length_c   1.000
_cell.angle_alpha   90.00
_cell.angle_beta   90.00
_cell.angle_gamma   90.00
#
_symmetry.space_group_name_H-M   'P 1'
#
loop_
_entity.id
_entity.type
_entity.pdbx_description
1 polymer ?
#
loop_
_entity_poly.entity_id
_entity_poly.type
_entity_poly.pdbx_seq_one_letter_code
_entity_poly.pdbx_strand_id
1 'polypeptide(L)'
;MAEPNWARHALRAGIFEYRRSVRAVREDTGRLVLLGFSVLFPTLMLGGMAALFAPIIRENVPAGHAVPAALYGGATLFWLFGVFLLGQRTSSAHSEPVAAPFVLTTVSPRTTVVGGIVAESLRVLTYVLPTAALVTLVGAYAFATPAPLLTVPLVGCLFVLSAVVAGRLAGDSTAWLVARVPFVARHRTGLSALVAITFFGLYMLFQLPSIPYSLDPALLSAVPLGWIVELLAVGTPIAFSPVHAAGGLLTVGAMLAGGGWAAQRIAASLWFGDEVDPTEGDDTAATATERSAAGALERAISPLTVPLVTGSVRQVARWTLLRARREPQRLNFLMVPVFGGLSGLGSMVLQGTISPSAFGPAVALIAGWVGGAAFALNPLGDEGPVLPMTLTTVSGRTYVRGLLAPALLTVPAVGGLTLAVALAGGHGVGSALALAGVGCLLTAVGAALAPAIGIWFPRYSAIRIGNSDDVRPPRLLAGALHTVLVFVPGTMLVGVVVAPEIVRLVASGVGAVPGFLLGLVAGESGGIAVIASSFDAIGAGVRSLPLAVVQFGAGAFLIGGGVLAGWLGYREAVRRFDDHEPY
;
A
#
# COMPACT_ATOMS: atom_id res chain seq x y z
N MET A 1 10.22 -22.14 -36.54
CA MET A 1 9.15 -23.14 -36.84
C MET A 1 7.85 -22.66 -36.20
N ALA A 2 6.71 -22.77 -36.93
CA ALA A 2 5.41 -22.41 -36.34
C ALA A 2 5.00 -23.54 -35.37
N GLU A 3 4.82 -23.21 -34.08
CA GLU A 3 4.37 -24.15 -33.06
C GLU A 3 2.91 -24.59 -33.38
N PRO A 4 2.63 -25.88 -33.65
CA PRO A 4 1.29 -26.33 -33.86
C PRO A 4 0.48 -26.21 -32.55
N ASN A 5 -0.78 -25.75 -32.63
CA ASN A 5 -1.67 -25.60 -31.47
C ASN A 5 -1.19 -24.62 -30.38
N TRP A 6 -0.35 -23.65 -30.72
CA TRP A 6 0.21 -22.64 -29.79
C TRP A 6 -0.85 -21.99 -28.89
N ALA A 7 -2.05 -21.68 -29.41
CA ALA A 7 -3.10 -21.04 -28.63
C ALA A 7 -3.63 -21.95 -27.50
N ARG A 8 -3.74 -23.25 -27.75
CA ARG A 8 -4.14 -24.25 -26.77
C ARG A 8 -3.05 -24.42 -25.70
N HIS A 9 -1.78 -24.40 -26.11
CA HIS A 9 -0.63 -24.46 -25.18
C HIS A 9 -0.58 -23.19 -24.32
N ALA A 10 -0.75 -22.01 -24.91
CA ALA A 10 -0.80 -20.74 -24.17
C ALA A 10 -1.93 -20.73 -23.12
N LEU A 11 -3.14 -21.18 -23.50
CA LEU A 11 -4.26 -21.25 -22.56
C LEU A 11 -3.97 -22.22 -21.40
N ARG A 12 -3.42 -23.41 -21.70
CA ARG A 12 -3.06 -24.38 -20.66
C ARG A 12 -1.97 -23.86 -19.72
N ALA A 13 -0.93 -23.25 -20.27
CA ALA A 13 0.15 -22.62 -19.50
C ALA A 13 -0.39 -21.50 -18.60
N GLY A 14 -1.26 -20.65 -19.13
CA GLY A 14 -1.90 -19.57 -18.38
C GLY A 14 -2.77 -20.08 -17.21
N ILE A 15 -3.61 -21.09 -17.45
CA ILE A 15 -4.43 -21.71 -16.40
C ILE A 15 -3.55 -22.38 -15.34
N PHE A 16 -2.48 -23.05 -15.77
CA PHE A 16 -1.55 -23.68 -14.83
C PHE A 16 -0.88 -22.66 -13.91
N GLU A 17 -0.37 -21.57 -14.48
CA GLU A 17 0.27 -20.49 -13.73
C GLU A 17 -0.71 -19.77 -12.78
N TYR A 18 -1.93 -19.54 -13.22
CA TYR A 18 -3.01 -19.04 -12.37
C TYR A 18 -3.28 -19.97 -11.19
N ARG A 19 -3.45 -21.28 -11.43
CA ARG A 19 -3.67 -22.27 -10.35
C ARG A 19 -2.50 -22.34 -9.38
N ARG A 20 -1.27 -22.20 -9.87
CA ARG A 20 -0.06 -22.12 -9.04
C ARG A 20 -0.10 -20.90 -8.13
N SER A 21 -0.48 -19.73 -8.66
CA SER A 21 -0.60 -18.50 -7.86
C SER A 21 -1.68 -18.59 -6.80
N VAL A 22 -2.83 -19.23 -7.11
CA VAL A 22 -3.92 -19.45 -6.14
C VAL A 22 -3.47 -20.39 -5.01
N ARG A 23 -2.71 -21.46 -5.31
CA ARG A 23 -2.15 -22.33 -4.28
C ARG A 23 -1.21 -21.59 -3.35
N ALA A 24 -0.28 -20.80 -3.90
CA ALA A 24 0.66 -20.01 -3.11
C ALA A 24 -0.04 -18.99 -2.18
N VAL A 25 -1.20 -18.44 -2.58
CA VAL A 25 -2.00 -17.57 -1.71
C VAL A 25 -2.69 -18.37 -0.60
N ARG A 26 -3.22 -19.57 -0.91
CA ARG A 26 -3.89 -20.41 0.09
C ARG A 26 -2.94 -20.94 1.17
N GLU A 27 -1.68 -21.15 0.85
CA GLU A 27 -0.64 -21.59 1.78
C GLU A 27 -0.17 -20.47 2.73
N ASP A 28 -0.39 -19.20 2.39
CA ASP A 28 -0.04 -18.04 3.22
C ASP A 28 -1.31 -17.37 3.76
N THR A 29 -1.65 -17.62 5.01
CA THR A 29 -2.83 -17.06 5.70
C THR A 29 -2.85 -15.52 5.64
N GLY A 30 -1.69 -14.86 5.75
CA GLY A 30 -1.60 -13.40 5.67
C GLY A 30 -2.00 -12.88 4.29
N ARG A 31 -1.55 -13.55 3.22
CA ARG A 31 -1.96 -13.23 1.84
C ARG A 31 -3.43 -13.52 1.59
N LEU A 32 -3.96 -14.61 2.17
CA LEU A 32 -5.38 -14.95 2.05
C LEU A 32 -6.27 -13.88 2.68
N VAL A 33 -5.93 -13.43 3.90
CA VAL A 33 -6.66 -12.36 4.60
C VAL A 33 -6.58 -11.04 3.82
N LEU A 34 -5.40 -10.67 3.33
CA LEU A 34 -5.23 -9.45 2.52
C LEU A 34 -6.04 -9.52 1.24
N LEU A 35 -6.01 -10.66 0.54
CA LEU A 35 -6.82 -10.89 -0.66
C LEU A 35 -8.31 -10.81 -0.32
N GLY A 36 -8.74 -11.47 0.75
CA GLY A 36 -10.13 -11.40 1.21
C GLY A 36 -10.58 -9.96 1.47
N PHE A 37 -9.76 -9.16 2.17
CA PHE A 37 -10.05 -7.75 2.41
C PHE A 37 -10.06 -6.93 1.11
N SER A 38 -9.08 -7.12 0.22
CA SER A 38 -8.98 -6.39 -1.04
C SER A 38 -10.11 -6.70 -2.04
N VAL A 39 -10.77 -7.84 -1.90
CA VAL A 39 -11.96 -8.21 -2.67
C VAL A 39 -13.24 -7.77 -1.97
N LEU A 40 -13.38 -8.07 -0.68
CA LEU A 40 -14.60 -7.84 0.08
C LEU A 40 -14.88 -6.34 0.29
N PHE A 41 -13.85 -5.55 0.60
CA PHE A 41 -14.02 -4.11 0.87
C PHE A 41 -14.53 -3.33 -0.35
N PRO A 42 -13.93 -3.42 -1.56
CA PRO A 42 -14.51 -2.77 -2.75
C PRO A 42 -15.89 -3.32 -3.12
N THR A 43 -16.13 -4.62 -2.93
CA THR A 43 -17.43 -5.24 -3.20
C THR A 43 -18.52 -4.66 -2.31
N LEU A 44 -18.26 -4.54 -1.01
CA LEU A 44 -19.21 -3.94 -0.06
C LEU A 44 -19.39 -2.44 -0.30
N MET A 45 -18.31 -1.71 -0.60
CA MET A 45 -18.39 -0.27 -0.84
C MET A 45 -19.12 0.03 -2.17
N LEU A 46 -18.61 -0.47 -3.29
CA LEU A 46 -19.16 -0.15 -4.61
C LEU A 46 -20.49 -0.85 -4.85
N GLY A 47 -20.58 -2.12 -4.50
CA GLY A 47 -21.81 -2.89 -4.66
C GLY A 47 -22.90 -2.44 -3.69
N GLY A 48 -22.53 -2.11 -2.46
CA GLY A 48 -23.45 -1.55 -1.47
C GLY A 48 -23.98 -0.17 -1.88
N MET A 49 -23.09 0.72 -2.36
CA MET A 49 -23.52 2.01 -2.93
C MET A 49 -24.44 1.80 -4.13
N ALA A 50 -24.07 0.93 -5.08
CA ALA A 50 -24.92 0.63 -6.23
C ALA A 50 -26.31 0.12 -5.80
N ALA A 51 -26.35 -0.75 -4.78
CA ALA A 51 -27.64 -1.26 -4.24
C ALA A 51 -28.48 -0.16 -3.58
N LEU A 52 -27.84 0.76 -2.83
CA LEU A 52 -28.53 1.91 -2.22
C LEU A 52 -29.11 2.87 -3.26
N PHE A 53 -28.40 3.10 -4.37
CA PHE A 53 -28.86 3.98 -5.43
C PHE A 53 -29.80 3.28 -6.43
N ALA A 54 -29.89 1.95 -6.44
CA ALA A 54 -30.72 1.21 -7.39
C ALA A 54 -32.21 1.61 -7.43
N PRO A 55 -32.90 1.81 -6.27
CA PRO A 55 -34.29 2.30 -6.28
C PRO A 55 -34.40 3.71 -6.88
N ILE A 56 -33.46 4.60 -6.54
CA ILE A 56 -33.42 5.98 -7.05
C ILE A 56 -33.23 5.99 -8.57
N ILE A 57 -32.31 5.16 -9.08
CA ILE A 57 -32.10 5.00 -10.52
C ILE A 57 -33.38 4.48 -11.19
N ARG A 58 -34.01 3.47 -10.61
CA ARG A 58 -35.22 2.87 -11.16
C ARG A 58 -36.39 3.85 -11.28
N GLU A 59 -36.51 4.78 -10.33
CA GLU A 59 -37.62 5.75 -10.28
C GLU A 59 -37.33 7.02 -11.08
N ASN A 60 -36.05 7.44 -11.16
CA ASN A 60 -35.68 8.78 -11.63
C ASN A 60 -34.88 8.81 -12.94
N VAL A 61 -34.45 7.67 -13.48
CA VAL A 61 -33.75 7.66 -14.79
C VAL A 61 -34.78 7.59 -15.91
N PRO A 62 -35.06 8.71 -16.59
CA PRO A 62 -36.01 8.73 -17.70
C PRO A 62 -35.44 7.93 -18.88
N ALA A 63 -36.31 7.25 -19.59
CA ALA A 63 -35.97 6.57 -20.84
C ALA A 63 -35.39 7.57 -21.87
N GLY A 64 -34.38 7.14 -22.60
CA GLY A 64 -33.77 7.95 -23.66
C GLY A 64 -32.64 8.89 -23.23
N HIS A 65 -32.22 8.91 -21.95
CA HIS A 65 -31.03 9.65 -21.53
C HIS A 65 -29.76 9.01 -22.10
N ALA A 66 -28.90 9.86 -22.71
CA ALA A 66 -27.59 9.41 -23.19
C ALA A 66 -26.63 9.10 -22.04
N VAL A 67 -25.68 8.21 -22.29
CA VAL A 67 -24.57 7.91 -21.34
C VAL A 67 -23.78 9.21 -21.10
N PRO A 68 -23.63 9.66 -19.84
CA PRO A 68 -22.91 10.90 -19.56
C PRO A 68 -21.43 10.83 -19.97
N ALA A 69 -20.89 11.92 -20.55
CA ALA A 69 -19.48 12.02 -20.97
C ALA A 69 -18.51 11.71 -19.83
N ALA A 70 -18.87 12.08 -18.59
CA ALA A 70 -18.08 11.76 -17.39
C ALA A 70 -17.88 10.26 -17.17
N LEU A 71 -18.81 9.38 -17.60
CA LEU A 71 -18.63 7.93 -17.50
C LEU A 71 -17.59 7.41 -18.49
N TYR A 72 -17.52 7.93 -19.71
CA TYR A 72 -16.48 7.58 -20.67
C TYR A 72 -15.10 8.00 -20.15
N GLY A 73 -14.98 9.23 -19.65
CA GLY A 73 -13.75 9.74 -19.09
C GLY A 73 -13.34 9.01 -17.82
N GLY A 74 -14.28 8.74 -16.94
CA GLY A 74 -14.05 7.96 -15.72
C GLY A 74 -13.58 6.54 -16.01
N ALA A 75 -14.20 5.87 -16.99
CA ALA A 75 -13.77 4.54 -17.45
C ALA A 75 -12.36 4.58 -18.04
N THR A 76 -12.04 5.58 -18.85
CA THR A 76 -10.68 5.78 -19.39
C THR A 76 -9.65 5.98 -18.28
N LEU A 77 -9.95 6.82 -17.29
CA LEU A 77 -9.07 7.07 -16.16
C LEU A 77 -8.83 5.79 -15.34
N PHE A 78 -9.90 5.07 -15.04
CA PHE A 78 -9.81 3.81 -14.31
C PHE A 78 -9.01 2.75 -15.08
N TRP A 79 -9.16 2.71 -16.40
CA TRP A 79 -8.35 1.85 -17.26
C TRP A 79 -6.88 2.23 -17.24
N LEU A 80 -6.53 3.53 -17.36
CA LEU A 80 -5.15 4.02 -17.26
C LEU A 80 -4.52 3.66 -15.91
N PHE A 81 -5.29 3.77 -14.83
CA PHE A 81 -4.85 3.33 -13.50
C PHE A 81 -4.57 1.82 -13.46
N GLY A 82 -5.45 1.02 -14.04
CA GLY A 82 -5.25 -0.42 -14.18
C GLY A 82 -3.99 -0.76 -14.98
N VAL A 83 -3.78 -0.08 -16.12
CA VAL A 83 -2.56 -0.24 -16.95
C VAL A 83 -1.30 0.13 -16.17
N PHE A 84 -1.32 1.22 -15.41
CA PHE A 84 -0.19 1.62 -14.57
C PHE A 84 0.15 0.54 -13.53
N LEU A 85 -0.83 0.05 -12.77
CA LEU A 85 -0.61 -0.99 -11.76
C LEU A 85 -0.09 -2.30 -12.38
N LEU A 86 -0.68 -2.72 -13.50
CA LEU A 86 -0.28 -3.93 -14.20
C LEU A 86 1.09 -3.78 -14.87
N GLY A 87 1.40 -2.60 -15.40
CA GLY A 87 2.71 -2.27 -15.96
C GLY A 87 3.81 -2.29 -14.91
N GLN A 88 3.57 -1.70 -13.76
CA GLN A 88 4.47 -1.76 -12.59
C GLN A 88 4.73 -3.21 -12.16
N ARG A 89 3.66 -4.01 -12.08
CA ARG A 89 3.79 -5.42 -11.71
C ARG A 89 4.57 -6.21 -12.74
N THR A 90 4.34 -5.97 -14.03
CA THR A 90 5.04 -6.65 -15.12
C THR A 90 6.51 -6.26 -15.15
N SER A 91 6.86 -4.98 -15.06
CA SER A 91 8.24 -4.51 -15.03
C SER A 91 9.02 -5.09 -13.84
N SER A 92 8.33 -5.28 -12.70
CA SER A 92 8.91 -5.90 -11.50
C SER A 92 9.10 -7.42 -11.62
N ALA A 93 8.34 -8.08 -12.49
CA ALA A 93 8.40 -9.54 -12.69
C ALA A 93 9.44 -9.97 -13.72
N HIS A 94 10.12 -9.03 -14.39
CA HIS A 94 11.07 -9.33 -15.48
C HIS A 94 12.47 -9.75 -15.02
N SER A 95 12.74 -9.77 -13.72
CA SER A 95 13.88 -10.51 -13.21
C SER A 95 13.54 -12.01 -13.32
N GLU A 96 13.94 -12.61 -14.44
CA GLU A 96 13.90 -14.02 -14.82
C GLU A 96 12.70 -14.86 -14.32
N PRO A 97 11.85 -15.38 -15.20
CA PRO A 97 11.02 -16.54 -14.84
C PRO A 97 12.00 -17.65 -14.42
N VAL A 98 11.80 -18.21 -13.21
CA VAL A 98 12.66 -19.25 -12.60
C VAL A 98 12.94 -20.46 -13.52
N ALA A 99 12.32 -20.52 -14.69
CA ALA A 99 12.46 -21.55 -15.69
C ALA A 99 12.48 -20.99 -17.13
N ALA A 100 12.79 -19.69 -17.35
CA ALA A 100 12.79 -19.11 -18.70
C ALA A 100 13.62 -19.92 -19.69
N PRO A 101 14.87 -20.33 -19.39
CA PRO A 101 15.65 -21.14 -20.31
C PRO A 101 14.93 -22.44 -20.70
N PHE A 102 14.34 -23.15 -19.74
CA PHE A 102 13.61 -24.40 -20.02
C PHE A 102 12.31 -24.16 -20.79
N VAL A 103 11.54 -23.15 -20.41
CA VAL A 103 10.27 -22.83 -21.08
C VAL A 103 10.52 -22.43 -22.53
N LEU A 104 11.51 -21.57 -22.78
CA LEU A 104 11.84 -21.08 -24.13
C LEU A 104 12.48 -22.13 -25.06
N THR A 105 13.01 -23.22 -24.50
CA THR A 105 13.44 -24.37 -25.32
C THR A 105 12.29 -25.24 -25.78
N THR A 106 11.15 -25.21 -25.08
CA THR A 106 10.01 -26.11 -25.33
C THR A 106 8.84 -25.43 -26.03
N VAL A 107 8.64 -24.12 -25.81
CA VAL A 107 7.51 -23.36 -26.39
C VAL A 107 7.98 -22.04 -26.98
N SER A 108 7.20 -21.51 -27.93
CA SER A 108 7.52 -20.23 -28.58
C SER A 108 7.33 -19.04 -27.62
N PRO A 109 8.05 -17.91 -27.84
CA PRO A 109 7.81 -16.67 -27.09
C PRO A 109 6.35 -16.22 -27.14
N ARG A 110 5.69 -16.44 -28.26
CA ARG A 110 4.26 -16.16 -28.43
C ARG A 110 3.41 -16.93 -27.43
N THR A 111 3.65 -18.22 -27.26
CA THR A 111 2.93 -19.09 -26.32
C THR A 111 3.16 -18.63 -24.89
N THR A 112 4.38 -18.26 -24.54
CA THR A 112 4.76 -17.78 -23.19
C THR A 112 4.11 -16.44 -22.86
N VAL A 113 4.15 -15.47 -23.78
CA VAL A 113 3.54 -14.15 -23.58
C VAL A 113 2.01 -14.24 -23.45
N VAL A 114 1.37 -14.95 -24.37
CA VAL A 114 -0.09 -15.11 -24.32
C VAL A 114 -0.53 -15.92 -23.10
N GLY A 115 0.22 -16.94 -22.71
CA GLY A 115 -0.01 -17.68 -21.46
C GLY A 115 0.07 -16.78 -20.23
N GLY A 116 1.06 -15.89 -20.19
CA GLY A 116 1.20 -14.88 -19.12
C GLY A 116 0.02 -13.90 -19.08
N ILE A 117 -0.42 -13.41 -20.25
CA ILE A 117 -1.62 -12.55 -20.37
C ILE A 117 -2.87 -13.29 -19.85
N VAL A 118 -3.07 -14.54 -20.20
CA VAL A 118 -4.19 -15.36 -19.71
C VAL A 118 -4.12 -15.52 -18.18
N ALA A 119 -2.96 -15.86 -17.65
CA ALA A 119 -2.77 -16.02 -16.20
C ALA A 119 -3.09 -14.73 -15.44
N GLU A 120 -2.60 -13.59 -15.92
CA GLU A 120 -2.82 -12.29 -15.28
C GLU A 120 -4.28 -11.84 -15.41
N SER A 121 -4.90 -12.06 -16.57
CA SER A 121 -6.32 -11.78 -16.75
C SER A 121 -7.21 -12.56 -15.79
N LEU A 122 -6.93 -13.85 -15.58
CA LEU A 122 -7.64 -14.67 -14.60
C LEU A 122 -7.43 -14.18 -13.17
N ARG A 123 -6.21 -13.72 -12.82
CA ARG A 123 -5.94 -13.12 -11.50
C ARG A 123 -6.76 -11.85 -11.30
N VAL A 124 -6.71 -10.91 -12.25
CA VAL A 124 -7.46 -9.65 -12.16
C VAL A 124 -8.97 -9.92 -12.10
N LEU A 125 -9.49 -10.82 -12.93
CA LEU A 125 -10.89 -11.20 -12.88
C LEU A 125 -11.30 -11.79 -11.52
N THR A 126 -10.44 -12.54 -10.85
CA THR A 126 -10.71 -13.06 -9.50
C THR A 126 -10.98 -11.93 -8.50
N TYR A 127 -10.29 -10.77 -8.62
CA TYR A 127 -10.52 -9.61 -7.77
C TYR A 127 -11.78 -8.83 -8.16
N VAL A 128 -12.06 -8.72 -9.46
CA VAL A 128 -13.14 -7.88 -9.99
C VAL A 128 -14.50 -8.62 -10.01
N LEU A 129 -14.49 -9.94 -10.16
CA LEU A 129 -15.69 -10.75 -10.36
C LEU A 129 -16.76 -10.59 -9.27
N PRO A 130 -16.44 -10.60 -7.94
CA PRO A 130 -17.46 -10.44 -6.90
C PRO A 130 -18.18 -9.09 -6.99
N THR A 131 -17.43 -8.01 -7.19
CA THR A 131 -17.98 -6.66 -7.36
C THR A 131 -18.80 -6.57 -8.64
N ALA A 132 -18.27 -7.10 -9.75
CA ALA A 132 -18.97 -7.12 -11.03
C ALA A 132 -20.29 -7.92 -10.96
N ALA A 133 -20.29 -9.08 -10.29
CA ALA A 133 -21.50 -9.88 -10.10
C ALA A 133 -22.59 -9.11 -9.35
N LEU A 134 -22.20 -8.42 -8.25
CA LEU A 134 -23.16 -7.62 -7.48
C LEU A 134 -23.69 -6.43 -8.31
N VAL A 135 -22.81 -5.70 -8.99
CA VAL A 135 -23.20 -4.59 -9.88
C VAL A 135 -24.11 -5.07 -11.03
N THR A 136 -23.85 -6.26 -11.56
CA THR A 136 -24.70 -6.91 -12.58
C THR A 136 -26.12 -7.14 -12.09
N LEU A 137 -26.27 -7.73 -10.90
CA LEU A 137 -27.59 -7.99 -10.30
C LEU A 137 -28.33 -6.70 -9.96
N VAL A 138 -27.60 -5.73 -9.38
CA VAL A 138 -28.15 -4.41 -9.07
C VAL A 138 -28.58 -3.67 -10.35
N GLY A 139 -27.78 -3.74 -11.41
CA GLY A 139 -28.13 -3.14 -12.71
C GLY A 139 -29.35 -3.77 -13.33
N ALA A 140 -29.49 -5.09 -13.28
CA ALA A 140 -30.68 -5.78 -13.76
C ALA A 140 -31.95 -5.35 -13.01
N TYR A 141 -31.83 -5.16 -11.69
CA TYR A 141 -32.94 -4.64 -10.87
C TYR A 141 -33.23 -3.16 -11.17
N ALA A 142 -32.21 -2.31 -11.22
CA ALA A 142 -32.35 -0.87 -11.41
C ALA A 142 -32.97 -0.50 -12.76
N PHE A 143 -32.57 -1.19 -13.82
CA PHE A 143 -33.12 -0.96 -15.17
C PHE A 143 -34.33 -1.84 -15.51
N ALA A 144 -34.76 -2.72 -14.62
CA ALA A 144 -35.86 -3.66 -14.82
C ALA A 144 -35.74 -4.50 -16.12
N THR A 145 -34.50 -4.88 -16.48
CA THR A 145 -34.18 -5.63 -17.69
C THR A 145 -33.09 -6.68 -17.42
N PRO A 146 -33.10 -7.85 -18.08
CA PRO A 146 -32.03 -8.82 -17.92
C PRO A 146 -30.74 -8.46 -18.69
N ALA A 147 -30.75 -7.42 -19.54
CA ALA A 147 -29.59 -7.04 -20.35
C ALA A 147 -28.27 -6.88 -19.57
N PRO A 148 -28.22 -6.24 -18.38
CA PRO A 148 -27.02 -6.13 -17.57
C PRO A 148 -26.37 -7.47 -17.19
N LEU A 149 -27.15 -8.58 -17.15
CA LEU A 149 -26.60 -9.91 -16.86
C LEU A 149 -25.59 -10.39 -17.92
N LEU A 150 -25.69 -9.87 -19.13
CA LEU A 150 -24.75 -10.16 -20.23
C LEU A 150 -23.78 -9.00 -20.48
N THR A 151 -24.28 -7.76 -20.50
CA THR A 151 -23.46 -6.60 -20.90
C THR A 151 -22.39 -6.26 -19.87
N VAL A 152 -22.69 -6.30 -18.58
CA VAL A 152 -21.70 -5.97 -17.51
C VAL A 152 -20.55 -6.96 -17.48
N PRO A 153 -20.74 -8.29 -17.45
CA PRO A 153 -19.64 -9.24 -17.52
C PRO A 153 -18.84 -9.14 -18.82
N LEU A 154 -19.50 -8.94 -19.96
CA LEU A 154 -18.84 -8.78 -21.26
C LEU A 154 -17.92 -7.56 -21.27
N VAL A 155 -18.45 -6.39 -20.91
CA VAL A 155 -17.68 -5.14 -20.84
C VAL A 155 -16.56 -5.27 -19.82
N GLY A 156 -16.82 -5.84 -18.64
CA GLY A 156 -15.81 -6.09 -17.61
C GLY A 156 -14.67 -6.98 -18.11
N CYS A 157 -14.98 -8.07 -18.82
CA CYS A 157 -13.95 -8.94 -19.41
C CYS A 157 -13.13 -8.22 -20.47
N LEU A 158 -13.76 -7.49 -21.40
CA LEU A 158 -13.07 -6.74 -22.44
C LEU A 158 -12.18 -5.65 -21.87
N PHE A 159 -12.67 -4.95 -20.85
CA PHE A 159 -11.94 -3.92 -20.13
C PHE A 159 -10.71 -4.49 -19.42
N VAL A 160 -10.85 -5.58 -18.68
CA VAL A 160 -9.75 -6.24 -17.99
C VAL A 160 -8.73 -6.79 -18.99
N LEU A 161 -9.17 -7.49 -20.03
CA LEU A 161 -8.25 -8.04 -21.04
C LEU A 161 -7.43 -6.94 -21.72
N SER A 162 -8.06 -5.83 -22.14
CA SER A 162 -7.36 -4.72 -22.76
C SER A 162 -6.37 -4.05 -21.79
N ALA A 163 -6.74 -3.87 -20.51
CA ALA A 163 -5.86 -3.32 -19.50
C ALA A 163 -4.65 -4.22 -19.20
N VAL A 164 -4.85 -5.55 -19.17
CA VAL A 164 -3.76 -6.52 -18.99
C VAL A 164 -2.79 -6.49 -20.16
N VAL A 165 -3.29 -6.46 -21.41
CA VAL A 165 -2.42 -6.38 -22.59
C VAL A 165 -1.64 -5.07 -22.62
N ALA A 166 -2.31 -3.94 -22.36
CA ALA A 166 -1.65 -2.64 -22.31
C ALA A 166 -0.62 -2.54 -21.16
N GLY A 167 -0.98 -3.05 -19.97
CA GLY A 167 -0.08 -3.10 -18.81
C GLY A 167 1.12 -3.99 -19.07
N ARG A 168 0.92 -5.15 -19.71
CA ARG A 168 2.02 -6.02 -20.16
C ARG A 168 2.93 -5.29 -21.13
N LEU A 169 2.36 -4.66 -22.15
CA LEU A 169 3.13 -3.90 -23.14
C LEU A 169 3.91 -2.75 -22.48
N ALA A 170 3.31 -2.00 -21.58
CA ALA A 170 3.97 -0.92 -20.85
C ALA A 170 5.12 -1.44 -19.97
N GLY A 171 4.90 -2.54 -19.24
CA GLY A 171 5.92 -3.17 -18.39
C GLY A 171 7.09 -3.72 -19.20
N ASP A 172 6.81 -4.48 -20.27
CA ASP A 172 7.83 -5.01 -21.16
C ASP A 172 8.62 -3.90 -21.87
N SER A 173 7.94 -2.80 -22.28
CA SER A 173 8.59 -1.63 -22.87
C SER A 173 9.51 -0.92 -21.87
N THR A 174 9.08 -0.80 -20.62
CA THR A 174 9.92 -0.21 -19.56
C THR A 174 11.15 -1.08 -19.30
N ALA A 175 10.99 -2.40 -19.20
CA ALA A 175 12.09 -3.33 -19.04
C ALA A 175 13.06 -3.27 -20.22
N TRP A 176 12.53 -3.17 -21.45
CA TRP A 176 13.32 -3.01 -22.68
C TRP A 176 14.14 -1.71 -22.68
N LEU A 177 13.53 -0.58 -22.26
CA LEU A 177 14.23 0.69 -22.13
C LEU A 177 15.38 0.61 -21.10
N VAL A 178 15.13 -0.03 -19.95
CA VAL A 178 16.16 -0.23 -18.92
C VAL A 178 17.30 -1.12 -19.45
N ALA A 179 16.97 -2.19 -20.20
CA ALA A 179 17.97 -3.12 -20.73
C ALA A 179 18.81 -2.54 -21.89
N ARG A 180 18.31 -1.54 -22.63
CA ARG A 180 18.92 -1.05 -23.88
C ARG A 180 19.43 0.38 -23.82
N VAL A 181 18.96 1.20 -22.88
CA VAL A 181 19.33 2.61 -22.79
C VAL A 181 20.17 2.87 -21.54
N PRO A 182 21.51 3.09 -21.67
CA PRO A 182 22.42 3.24 -20.52
C PRO A 182 22.02 4.37 -19.57
N PHE A 183 21.48 5.48 -20.11
CA PHE A 183 20.96 6.58 -19.30
C PHE A 183 19.81 6.13 -18.38
N VAL A 184 18.85 5.37 -18.92
CA VAL A 184 17.70 4.87 -18.17
C VAL A 184 18.15 3.84 -17.12
N ALA A 185 19.06 2.94 -17.49
CA ALA A 185 19.65 1.95 -16.58
C ALA A 185 20.33 2.63 -15.38
N ARG A 186 21.14 3.68 -15.64
CA ARG A 186 21.87 4.43 -14.61
C ARG A 186 20.95 5.23 -13.69
N HIS A 187 19.86 5.80 -14.21
CA HIS A 187 18.95 6.67 -13.47
C HIS A 187 17.61 6.00 -13.12
N ARG A 188 17.50 4.68 -13.22
CA ARG A 188 16.24 3.92 -13.05
C ARG A 188 15.47 4.27 -11.77
N THR A 189 16.17 4.42 -10.65
CA THR A 189 15.55 4.75 -9.36
C THR A 189 14.96 6.17 -9.36
N GLY A 190 15.71 7.15 -9.88
CA GLY A 190 15.23 8.53 -9.98
C GLY A 190 14.08 8.67 -10.97
N LEU A 191 14.14 8.00 -12.12
CA LEU A 191 13.07 7.99 -13.12
C LEU A 191 11.82 7.30 -12.60
N SER A 192 11.93 6.16 -11.91
CA SER A 192 10.77 5.50 -11.31
C SER A 192 10.12 6.34 -10.20
N ALA A 193 10.91 7.02 -9.38
CA ALA A 193 10.43 7.96 -8.39
C ALA A 193 9.71 9.16 -9.06
N LEU A 194 10.29 9.72 -10.13
CA LEU A 194 9.67 10.81 -10.89
C LEU A 194 8.32 10.37 -11.48
N VAL A 195 8.23 9.20 -12.10
CA VAL A 195 6.98 8.65 -12.65
C VAL A 195 5.94 8.46 -11.54
N ALA A 196 6.34 7.91 -10.38
CA ALA A 196 5.45 7.73 -9.25
C ALA A 196 4.94 9.07 -8.69
N ILE A 197 5.82 10.08 -8.54
CA ILE A 197 5.48 11.42 -8.08
C ILE A 197 4.56 12.11 -9.09
N THR A 198 4.85 12.01 -10.39
CA THR A 198 4.01 12.60 -11.45
C THR A 198 2.63 11.96 -11.46
N PHE A 199 2.56 10.64 -11.38
CA PHE A 199 1.28 9.92 -11.33
C PHE A 199 0.47 10.28 -10.09
N PHE A 200 1.12 10.34 -8.93
CA PHE A 200 0.50 10.74 -7.69
C PHE A 200 0.07 12.22 -7.71
N GLY A 201 0.91 13.09 -8.26
CA GLY A 201 0.59 14.51 -8.46
C GLY A 201 -0.61 14.72 -9.37
N LEU A 202 -0.67 14.00 -10.49
CA LEU A 202 -1.85 13.97 -11.37
C LEU A 202 -3.09 13.48 -10.64
N TYR A 203 -3.00 12.36 -9.92
CA TYR A 203 -4.10 11.85 -9.10
C TYR A 203 -4.58 12.89 -8.09
N MET A 204 -3.66 13.61 -7.43
CA MET A 204 -4.00 14.69 -6.52
C MET A 204 -4.69 15.85 -7.24
N LEU A 205 -4.23 16.25 -8.44
CA LEU A 205 -4.87 17.29 -9.25
C LEU A 205 -6.33 16.93 -9.60
N PHE A 206 -6.64 15.67 -9.86
CA PHE A 206 -8.03 15.22 -10.07
C PHE A 206 -8.89 15.29 -8.81
N GLN A 207 -8.29 15.32 -7.61
CA GLN A 207 -9.03 15.45 -6.35
C GLN A 207 -9.29 16.89 -5.92
N LEU A 208 -8.74 17.90 -6.64
CA LEU A 208 -8.84 19.32 -6.32
C LEU A 208 -10.08 19.97 -6.96
N PRO A 209 -11.19 20.19 -6.22
CA PRO A 209 -12.37 20.83 -6.78
C PRO A 209 -12.18 22.33 -7.05
N SER A 210 -11.11 22.93 -6.51
CA SER A 210 -10.85 24.39 -6.55
C SER A 210 -9.89 24.84 -7.64
N ILE A 211 -9.29 23.92 -8.41
CA ILE A 211 -8.50 24.30 -9.58
C ILE A 211 -9.45 24.42 -10.77
N PRO A 212 -9.59 25.60 -11.38
CA PRO A 212 -10.44 25.79 -12.57
C PRO A 212 -9.97 24.96 -13.79
N TYR A 213 -8.85 24.29 -13.67
CA TYR A 213 -8.30 23.27 -14.59
C TYR A 213 -8.38 21.86 -14.01
N SER A 214 -9.35 21.56 -13.10
CA SER A 214 -9.68 20.17 -12.80
C SER A 214 -9.88 19.51 -14.17
N LEU A 215 -9.02 18.56 -14.50
CA LEU A 215 -9.18 17.79 -15.75
C LEU A 215 -10.58 17.19 -15.67
N ASP A 216 -11.53 17.89 -16.30
CA ASP A 216 -12.89 17.39 -16.37
C ASP A 216 -12.80 15.98 -16.93
N PRO A 217 -13.31 14.95 -16.25
CA PRO A 217 -13.37 13.61 -16.84
C PRO A 217 -13.93 13.61 -18.26
N ALA A 218 -14.75 14.62 -18.59
CA ALA A 218 -15.23 14.86 -19.94
C ALA A 218 -14.11 15.08 -20.97
N LEU A 219 -12.93 15.60 -20.60
CA LEU A 219 -11.78 15.69 -21.52
C LEU A 219 -11.29 14.31 -21.97
N LEU A 220 -11.30 13.34 -21.06
CA LEU A 220 -10.96 11.96 -21.39
C LEU A 220 -12.08 11.21 -22.09
N SER A 221 -13.28 11.79 -22.21
CA SER A 221 -14.40 11.21 -22.96
C SER A 221 -14.14 11.14 -24.47
N ALA A 222 -13.20 11.96 -24.97
CA ALA A 222 -12.75 11.87 -26.35
C ALA A 222 -11.92 10.62 -26.66
N VAL A 223 -11.42 9.91 -25.63
CA VAL A 223 -10.64 8.68 -25.81
C VAL A 223 -11.57 7.52 -26.12
N PRO A 224 -11.45 6.89 -27.31
CA PRO A 224 -12.44 5.87 -27.77
C PRO A 224 -12.47 4.62 -26.88
N LEU A 225 -11.47 4.39 -26.07
CA LEU A 225 -11.41 3.26 -25.14
C LEU A 225 -12.51 3.34 -24.08
N GLY A 226 -12.77 4.53 -23.53
CA GLY A 226 -13.86 4.74 -22.58
C GLY A 226 -15.24 4.50 -23.16
N TRP A 227 -15.39 4.61 -24.50
CA TRP A 227 -16.66 4.38 -25.20
C TRP A 227 -17.17 2.93 -25.09
N ILE A 228 -16.33 1.97 -24.67
CA ILE A 228 -16.75 0.59 -24.40
C ILE A 228 -17.90 0.52 -23.38
N VAL A 229 -18.01 1.53 -22.49
CA VAL A 229 -19.10 1.64 -21.51
C VAL A 229 -20.46 1.78 -22.17
N GLU A 230 -20.52 2.25 -23.41
CA GLU A 230 -21.76 2.34 -24.19
C GLU A 230 -22.47 1.00 -24.33
N LEU A 231 -21.72 -0.10 -24.35
CA LEU A 231 -22.30 -1.44 -24.40
C LEU A 231 -23.15 -1.77 -23.16
N LEU A 232 -22.98 -1.06 -22.04
CA LEU A 232 -23.82 -1.22 -20.85
C LEU A 232 -25.23 -0.68 -21.07
N ALA A 233 -25.42 0.25 -22.01
CA ALA A 233 -26.73 0.80 -22.37
C ALA A 233 -27.56 -0.17 -23.23
N VAL A 234 -26.92 -1.16 -23.86
CA VAL A 234 -27.63 -2.13 -24.76
C VAL A 234 -28.69 -2.89 -23.97
N GLY A 235 -29.94 -2.80 -24.45
CA GLY A 235 -31.10 -3.48 -23.85
C GLY A 235 -31.57 -2.86 -22.54
N THR A 236 -31.08 -1.66 -22.18
CA THR A 236 -31.58 -0.84 -21.06
C THR A 236 -32.42 0.33 -21.58
N PRO A 237 -33.16 1.06 -20.71
CA PRO A 237 -33.88 2.26 -21.12
C PRO A 237 -32.99 3.45 -21.54
N ILE A 238 -31.67 3.36 -21.33
CA ILE A 238 -30.70 4.40 -21.67
C ILE A 238 -30.50 4.46 -23.19
N ALA A 239 -30.38 5.67 -23.74
CA ALA A 239 -30.12 5.85 -25.16
C ALA A 239 -28.74 5.27 -25.54
N PHE A 240 -28.71 4.42 -26.55
CA PHE A 240 -27.54 3.73 -27.07
C PHE A 240 -26.96 4.43 -28.29
N SER A 241 -25.67 4.69 -28.30
CA SER A 241 -24.93 5.26 -29.43
C SER A 241 -24.13 4.16 -30.16
N PRO A 242 -24.58 3.70 -31.35
CA PRO A 242 -23.85 2.66 -32.11
C PRO A 242 -22.44 3.08 -32.50
N VAL A 243 -22.21 4.38 -32.71
CA VAL A 243 -20.91 4.95 -33.11
C VAL A 243 -19.91 4.80 -31.98
N HIS A 244 -20.30 5.19 -30.74
CA HIS A 244 -19.43 5.04 -29.57
C HIS A 244 -19.20 3.56 -29.26
N ALA A 245 -20.21 2.72 -29.28
CA ALA A 245 -20.06 1.27 -29.07
C ALA A 245 -19.09 0.63 -30.06
N ALA A 246 -19.24 0.95 -31.34
CA ALA A 246 -18.35 0.45 -32.41
C ALA A 246 -16.91 0.98 -32.21
N GLY A 247 -16.75 2.27 -31.91
CA GLY A 247 -15.45 2.89 -31.62
C GLY A 247 -14.75 2.26 -30.43
N GLY A 248 -15.48 2.01 -29.34
CA GLY A 248 -14.97 1.30 -28.15
C GLY A 248 -14.53 -0.14 -28.46
N LEU A 249 -15.36 -0.90 -29.16
CA LEU A 249 -15.03 -2.28 -29.59
C LEU A 249 -13.81 -2.33 -30.52
N LEU A 250 -13.74 -1.42 -31.49
CA LEU A 250 -12.59 -1.33 -32.40
C LEU A 250 -11.31 -1.01 -31.66
N THR A 251 -11.36 -0.06 -30.71
CA THR A 251 -10.19 0.32 -29.90
C THR A 251 -9.72 -0.83 -29.03
N VAL A 252 -10.65 -1.51 -28.34
CA VAL A 252 -10.31 -2.68 -27.53
C VAL A 252 -9.76 -3.81 -28.42
N GLY A 253 -10.39 -4.08 -29.56
CA GLY A 253 -9.93 -5.06 -30.54
C GLY A 253 -8.51 -4.76 -31.06
N ALA A 254 -8.25 -3.50 -31.42
CA ALA A 254 -6.94 -3.04 -31.86
C ALA A 254 -5.88 -3.18 -30.74
N MET A 255 -6.24 -2.87 -29.49
CA MET A 255 -5.37 -3.06 -28.33
C MET A 255 -5.05 -4.54 -28.09
N LEU A 256 -6.03 -5.42 -28.15
CA LEU A 256 -5.84 -6.86 -27.97
C LEU A 256 -4.96 -7.47 -29.07
N ALA A 257 -5.23 -7.13 -30.33
CA ALA A 257 -4.47 -7.65 -31.47
C ALA A 257 -3.10 -6.98 -31.60
N GLY A 258 -3.07 -5.65 -31.73
CA GLY A 258 -1.84 -4.86 -31.93
C GLY A 258 -0.96 -4.83 -30.71
N GLY A 259 -1.54 -4.57 -29.53
CA GLY A 259 -0.82 -4.57 -28.25
C GLY A 259 -0.28 -5.95 -27.90
N GLY A 260 -1.05 -7.01 -28.12
CA GLY A 260 -0.60 -8.38 -27.94
C GLY A 260 0.54 -8.77 -28.89
N TRP A 261 0.49 -8.35 -30.16
CA TRP A 261 1.58 -8.54 -31.11
C TRP A 261 2.84 -7.76 -30.72
N ALA A 262 2.70 -6.51 -30.31
CA ALA A 262 3.83 -5.68 -29.87
C ALA A 262 4.49 -6.24 -28.60
N ALA A 263 3.70 -6.67 -27.61
CA ALA A 263 4.19 -7.31 -26.40
C ALA A 263 5.03 -8.57 -26.70
N GLN A 264 4.58 -9.41 -27.67
CA GLN A 264 5.36 -10.57 -28.10
C GLN A 264 6.72 -10.20 -28.71
N ARG A 265 6.76 -9.12 -29.53
CA ARG A 265 8.00 -8.66 -30.16
C ARG A 265 8.99 -8.09 -29.13
N ILE A 266 8.50 -7.27 -28.21
CA ILE A 266 9.31 -6.66 -27.15
C ILE A 266 9.82 -7.76 -26.21
N ALA A 267 8.97 -8.68 -25.75
CA ALA A 267 9.40 -9.78 -24.91
C ALA A 267 10.46 -10.68 -25.61
N ALA A 268 10.28 -10.99 -26.89
CA ALA A 268 11.28 -11.74 -27.64
C ALA A 268 12.63 -10.99 -27.71
N SER A 269 12.62 -9.67 -27.89
CA SER A 269 13.86 -8.87 -27.91
C SER A 269 14.52 -8.78 -26.54
N LEU A 270 13.75 -8.85 -25.45
CA LEU A 270 14.28 -8.93 -24.08
C LEU A 270 14.94 -10.28 -23.79
N TRP A 271 14.32 -11.39 -24.21
CA TRP A 271 14.82 -12.73 -23.90
C TRP A 271 16.01 -13.17 -24.74
N PHE A 272 16.13 -12.66 -25.98
CA PHE A 272 17.16 -13.08 -26.94
C PHE A 272 18.14 -11.96 -27.31
N GLY A 273 18.04 -10.82 -26.70
CA GLY A 273 18.92 -9.70 -26.97
C GLY A 273 19.93 -9.48 -25.86
N ASP A 274 21.10 -8.95 -26.22
CA ASP A 274 22.17 -8.63 -25.28
C ASP A 274 21.74 -7.46 -24.38
N GLU A 275 21.99 -7.56 -23.08
CA GLU A 275 21.81 -6.45 -22.13
C GLU A 275 23.02 -5.51 -22.20
N VAL A 276 22.77 -4.22 -22.10
CA VAL A 276 23.83 -3.21 -21.96
C VAL A 276 24.33 -3.24 -20.52
N ASP A 277 25.60 -3.59 -20.32
CA ASP A 277 26.25 -3.48 -19.02
C ASP A 277 26.43 -1.99 -18.67
N PRO A 278 25.78 -1.48 -17.61
CA PRO A 278 25.93 -0.08 -17.20
C PRO A 278 27.34 0.28 -16.72
N THR A 279 28.23 -0.72 -16.59
CA THR A 279 29.63 -0.56 -16.14
C THR A 279 30.65 -0.54 -17.29
N GLU A 280 30.26 -0.84 -18.54
CA GLU A 280 31.16 -0.91 -19.71
C GLU A 280 31.82 0.43 -20.14
N GLY A 281 31.69 1.47 -19.34
CA GLY A 281 32.42 2.75 -19.56
C GLY A 281 33.56 3.02 -18.56
N ASP A 282 33.82 2.12 -17.63
CA ASP A 282 34.76 2.35 -16.52
C ASP A 282 35.85 1.26 -16.42
N ASP A 283 36.30 0.72 -17.57
CA ASP A 283 37.32 -0.34 -17.66
C ASP A 283 38.72 0.03 -17.10
N THR A 284 38.90 1.26 -16.66
CA THR A 284 40.12 1.66 -15.92
C THR A 284 40.04 1.39 -14.41
N ALA A 285 38.87 0.97 -13.90
CA ALA A 285 38.63 0.73 -12.47
C ALA A 285 38.81 -0.75 -12.04
N ALA A 286 38.76 -1.69 -12.97
CA ALA A 286 38.73 -3.13 -12.65
C ALA A 286 40.02 -3.67 -11.99
N THR A 287 41.20 -3.08 -12.26
CA THR A 287 42.48 -3.49 -11.64
C THR A 287 42.76 -2.82 -10.29
N ALA A 288 41.96 -1.81 -9.89
CA ALA A 288 42.01 -1.19 -8.55
C ALA A 288 41.09 -1.87 -7.54
N THR A 289 40.19 -2.77 -7.97
CA THR A 289 39.03 -3.23 -7.24
C THR A 289 39.33 -4.21 -6.11
N GLU A 290 40.39 -5.04 -6.22
CA GLU A 290 40.72 -6.00 -5.17
C GLU A 290 41.38 -5.37 -3.92
N ARG A 291 42.15 -4.30 -4.08
CA ARG A 291 42.68 -3.53 -2.94
C ARG A 291 41.68 -2.52 -2.35
N SER A 292 40.57 -2.29 -3.05
CA SER A 292 39.59 -1.23 -2.74
C SER A 292 38.34 -1.74 -2.03
N ALA A 293 38.04 -3.05 -1.95
CA ALA A 293 36.80 -3.54 -1.38
C ALA A 293 36.66 -3.20 0.10
N ALA A 294 37.70 -3.36 0.91
CA ALA A 294 37.72 -2.95 2.32
C ALA A 294 37.62 -1.43 2.46
N GLY A 295 38.37 -0.68 1.65
CA GLY A 295 38.30 0.78 1.67
C GLY A 295 37.06 1.37 1.02
N ALA A 296 36.37 0.65 0.13
CA ALA A 296 35.08 1.05 -0.45
C ALA A 296 33.95 0.86 0.57
N LEU A 297 33.97 -0.23 1.33
CA LEU A 297 33.03 -0.47 2.42
C LEU A 297 33.20 0.59 3.52
N GLU A 298 34.43 0.89 3.91
CA GLU A 298 34.73 1.90 4.91
C GLU A 298 34.34 3.31 4.45
N ARG A 299 34.56 3.67 3.18
CA ARG A 299 34.09 4.92 2.58
C ARG A 299 32.55 4.98 2.47
N ALA A 300 31.87 3.85 2.20
CA ALA A 300 30.41 3.80 2.18
C ALA A 300 29.79 3.94 3.57
N ILE A 301 30.49 3.50 4.62
CA ILE A 301 30.03 3.53 6.01
C ILE A 301 30.47 4.81 6.73
N SER A 302 31.64 5.36 6.37
CA SER A 302 32.22 6.53 7.05
C SER A 302 31.32 7.78 7.10
N PRO A 303 30.55 8.12 6.06
CA PRO A 303 29.63 9.25 6.13
C PRO A 303 28.38 8.98 6.98
N LEU A 304 28.12 7.72 7.37
CA LEU A 304 27.00 7.36 8.25
C LEU A 304 27.43 7.55 9.72
N THR A 305 27.63 8.81 10.11
CA THR A 305 27.90 9.13 11.51
C THR A 305 26.62 8.97 12.33
N VAL A 306 26.65 8.06 13.31
CA VAL A 306 25.60 7.93 14.32
C VAL A 306 26.12 8.64 15.56
N PRO A 307 25.75 9.90 15.80
CA PRO A 307 26.18 10.63 17.00
C PRO A 307 25.60 9.98 18.26
N LEU A 308 26.20 10.27 19.41
CA LEU A 308 25.75 9.83 20.75
C LEU A 308 25.88 8.33 21.04
N VAL A 309 26.38 7.50 20.10
CA VAL A 309 26.51 6.04 20.27
C VAL A 309 27.95 5.62 20.02
N THR A 310 28.48 4.74 20.84
CA THR A 310 29.90 4.32 20.79
C THR A 310 30.03 2.81 20.64
N GLY A 311 31.23 2.34 20.23
CA GLY A 311 31.60 0.93 20.20
C GLY A 311 30.73 0.07 19.29
N SER A 312 30.41 -1.14 19.73
CA SER A 312 29.63 -2.16 18.98
C SER A 312 28.19 -1.72 18.66
N VAL A 313 27.57 -0.91 19.51
CA VAL A 313 26.23 -0.35 19.26
C VAL A 313 26.26 0.54 18.00
N ARG A 314 27.29 1.37 17.82
CA ARG A 314 27.47 2.21 16.63
C ARG A 314 27.62 1.36 15.39
N GLN A 315 28.31 0.23 15.48
CA GLN A 315 28.50 -0.66 14.35
C GLN A 315 27.18 -1.28 13.89
N VAL A 316 26.36 -1.79 14.81
CA VAL A 316 25.02 -2.30 14.48
C VAL A 316 24.14 -1.21 13.86
N ALA A 317 24.15 0.00 14.42
CA ALA A 317 23.40 1.13 13.89
C ALA A 317 23.82 1.49 12.44
N ARG A 318 25.13 1.52 12.17
CA ARG A 318 25.68 1.75 10.83
C ARG A 318 25.24 0.67 9.84
N TRP A 319 25.30 -0.59 10.23
CA TRP A 319 24.81 -1.70 9.38
C TRP A 319 23.32 -1.58 9.08
N THR A 320 22.52 -1.20 10.06
CA THR A 320 21.07 -0.98 9.87
C THR A 320 20.81 0.14 8.85
N LEU A 321 21.52 1.26 8.97
CA LEU A 321 21.42 2.37 8.02
C LEU A 321 21.94 2.00 6.63
N LEU A 322 23.04 1.26 6.56
CA LEU A 322 23.61 0.80 5.29
C LEU A 322 22.64 -0.12 4.55
N ARG A 323 21.98 -1.06 5.25
CA ARG A 323 20.94 -1.90 4.69
C ARG A 323 19.76 -1.07 4.16
N ALA A 324 19.24 -0.13 4.94
CA ALA A 324 18.16 0.75 4.50
C ALA A 324 18.54 1.57 3.24
N ARG A 325 19.81 1.99 3.13
CA ARG A 325 20.32 2.71 1.96
C ARG A 325 20.49 1.81 0.73
N ARG A 326 20.97 0.57 0.90
CA ARG A 326 21.19 -0.38 -0.19
C ARG A 326 19.92 -1.02 -0.69
N GLU A 327 18.97 -1.25 0.20
CA GLU A 327 17.70 -1.92 -0.08
C GLU A 327 16.50 -1.03 0.29
N PRO A 328 16.31 0.14 -0.36
CA PRO A 328 15.22 1.07 -0.03
C PRO A 328 13.84 0.43 -0.22
N GLN A 329 13.74 -0.58 -1.06
CA GLN A 329 12.49 -1.29 -1.36
C GLN A 329 11.92 -2.03 -0.14
N ARG A 330 12.76 -2.36 0.86
CA ARG A 330 12.28 -2.91 2.15
C ARG A 330 11.36 -1.96 2.90
N LEU A 331 11.43 -0.66 2.61
CA LEU A 331 10.60 0.38 3.22
C LEU A 331 9.28 0.61 2.48
N ASN A 332 9.01 -0.13 1.38
CA ASN A 332 7.78 0.05 0.60
C ASN A 332 6.50 -0.18 1.42
N PHE A 333 6.56 -0.97 2.49
CA PHE A 333 5.41 -1.16 3.38
C PHE A 333 4.98 0.12 4.10
N LEU A 334 5.87 1.11 4.24
CA LEU A 334 5.58 2.42 4.82
C LEU A 334 4.82 3.33 3.85
N MET A 335 4.96 3.08 2.54
CA MET A 335 4.39 3.95 1.51
C MET A 335 2.86 3.96 1.54
N VAL A 336 2.22 2.81 1.74
CA VAL A 336 0.74 2.72 1.73
C VAL A 336 0.10 3.57 2.82
N PRO A 337 0.48 3.49 4.11
CA PRO A 337 -0.08 4.37 5.15
C PRO A 337 0.28 5.86 4.95
N VAL A 338 1.50 6.15 4.48
CA VAL A 338 1.94 7.54 4.26
C VAL A 338 1.16 8.17 3.11
N PHE A 339 1.19 7.56 1.93
CA PHE A 339 0.50 8.11 0.76
C PHE A 339 -1.02 8.00 0.89
N GLY A 340 -1.55 6.88 1.35
CA GLY A 340 -2.98 6.70 1.57
C GLY A 340 -3.54 7.64 2.63
N GLY A 341 -2.84 7.79 3.75
CA GLY A 341 -3.25 8.67 4.85
C GLY A 341 -3.18 10.14 4.46
N LEU A 342 -2.05 10.59 3.90
CA LEU A 342 -1.88 12.00 3.52
C LEU A 342 -2.75 12.39 2.31
N SER A 343 -2.97 11.49 1.35
CA SER A 343 -3.83 11.77 0.21
C SER A 343 -5.30 11.84 0.60
N GLY A 344 -5.75 10.90 1.43
CA GLY A 344 -7.11 10.93 1.95
C GLY A 344 -7.40 12.21 2.75
N LEU A 345 -6.48 12.57 3.64
CA LEU A 345 -6.57 13.82 4.39
C LEU A 345 -6.55 15.04 3.46
N GLY A 346 -5.62 15.05 2.50
CA GLY A 346 -5.51 16.13 1.52
C GLY A 346 -6.80 16.33 0.75
N SER A 347 -7.42 15.26 0.26
CA SER A 347 -8.69 15.34 -0.46
C SER A 347 -9.83 15.90 0.42
N MET A 348 -9.90 15.50 1.69
CA MET A 348 -10.93 16.01 2.62
C MET A 348 -10.75 17.48 2.95
N VAL A 349 -9.50 17.95 3.08
CA VAL A 349 -9.19 19.39 3.27
C VAL A 349 -9.56 20.18 2.02
N LEU A 350 -9.18 19.68 0.84
CA LEU A 350 -9.45 20.34 -0.43
C LEU A 350 -10.94 20.43 -0.75
N GLN A 351 -11.72 19.42 -0.34
CA GLN A 351 -13.19 19.43 -0.45
C GLN A 351 -13.87 20.31 0.61
N GLY A 352 -13.10 20.95 1.50
CA GLY A 352 -13.63 21.76 2.60
C GLY A 352 -14.33 20.94 3.70
N THR A 353 -14.21 19.62 3.66
CA THR A 353 -14.82 18.71 4.65
C THR A 353 -14.14 18.85 6.02
N ILE A 354 -12.83 19.07 6.03
CA ILE A 354 -12.03 19.30 7.23
C ILE A 354 -11.08 20.50 7.06
N SER A 355 -10.72 21.11 8.18
CA SER A 355 -9.78 22.25 8.18
C SER A 355 -8.34 21.83 7.84
N PRO A 356 -7.52 22.69 7.20
CA PRO A 356 -6.09 22.49 7.04
C PRO A 356 -5.33 22.23 8.34
N SER A 357 -5.87 22.64 9.48
CA SER A 357 -5.30 22.33 10.80
C SER A 357 -5.17 20.82 11.07
N ALA A 358 -5.91 19.97 10.39
CA ALA A 358 -5.82 18.52 10.51
C ALA A 358 -4.48 17.93 10.03
N PHE A 359 -3.70 18.66 9.22
CA PHE A 359 -2.37 18.18 8.78
C PHE A 359 -1.35 18.06 9.91
N GLY A 360 -1.33 18.98 10.89
CA GLY A 360 -0.42 18.91 12.03
C GLY A 360 -0.57 17.61 12.83
N PRO A 361 -1.78 17.30 13.33
CA PRO A 361 -2.12 16.02 13.96
C PRO A 361 -1.77 14.79 13.13
N ALA A 362 -2.11 14.79 11.85
CA ALA A 362 -1.85 13.66 10.94
C ALA A 362 -0.35 13.42 10.74
N VAL A 363 0.44 14.49 10.57
CA VAL A 363 1.90 14.38 10.45
C VAL A 363 2.52 13.87 11.75
N ALA A 364 2.05 14.30 12.92
CA ALA A 364 2.51 13.77 14.19
C ALA A 364 2.33 12.25 14.29
N LEU A 365 1.17 11.73 13.86
CA LEU A 365 0.85 10.31 13.85
C LEU A 365 1.66 9.54 12.81
N ILE A 366 1.61 9.98 11.55
CA ILE A 366 2.19 9.25 10.42
C ILE A 366 3.71 9.29 10.50
N ALA A 367 4.32 10.47 10.71
CA ALA A 367 5.77 10.60 10.79
C ALA A 367 6.33 9.92 12.06
N GLY A 368 5.61 10.00 13.18
CA GLY A 368 5.94 9.26 14.39
C GLY A 368 5.93 7.75 14.18
N TRP A 369 4.91 7.23 13.54
CA TRP A 369 4.82 5.81 13.19
C TRP A 369 5.92 5.38 12.21
N VAL A 370 6.16 6.15 11.14
CA VAL A 370 7.22 5.88 10.15
C VAL A 370 8.58 5.81 10.83
N GLY A 371 8.92 6.83 11.63
CA GLY A 371 10.19 6.87 12.34
C GLY A 371 10.40 5.66 13.25
N GLY A 372 9.33 5.20 13.91
CA GLY A 372 9.36 4.00 14.75
C GLY A 372 9.46 2.70 13.96
N ALA A 373 8.74 2.58 12.84
CA ALA A 373 8.61 1.33 12.08
C ALA A 373 9.79 1.04 11.14
N ALA A 374 10.51 2.07 10.68
CA ALA A 374 11.40 1.99 9.52
C ALA A 374 12.54 0.98 9.63
N PHE A 375 13.09 0.76 10.84
CA PHE A 375 14.39 0.09 10.98
C PHE A 375 14.37 -1.26 11.68
N ALA A 376 13.32 -1.61 12.43
CA ALA A 376 13.40 -2.73 13.38
C ALA A 376 12.19 -3.68 13.42
N LEU A 377 11.30 -3.65 12.41
CA LEU A 377 10.13 -4.54 12.37
C LEU A 377 10.40 -5.96 11.85
N ASN A 378 11.61 -6.27 11.38
CA ASN A 378 12.01 -7.62 11.01
C ASN A 378 13.48 -7.89 11.32
N PRO A 379 13.96 -7.64 12.55
CA PRO A 379 15.40 -7.61 12.85
C PRO A 379 16.09 -8.95 12.56
N LEU A 380 15.51 -10.09 12.94
CA LEU A 380 16.12 -11.42 12.70
C LEU A 380 16.12 -11.79 11.22
N GLY A 381 15.04 -11.48 10.49
CA GLY A 381 14.98 -11.75 9.06
C GLY A 381 15.96 -10.88 8.25
N ASP A 382 16.22 -9.67 8.70
CA ASP A 382 17.16 -8.73 8.09
C ASP A 382 18.63 -9.20 8.20
N GLU A 383 18.97 -9.99 9.21
CA GLU A 383 20.28 -10.62 9.33
C GLU A 383 20.51 -11.71 8.27
N GLY A 384 19.45 -12.39 7.84
CA GLY A 384 19.54 -13.44 6.82
C GLY A 384 20.55 -14.53 7.17
N PRO A 385 21.49 -14.88 6.25
CA PRO A 385 22.48 -15.94 6.47
C PRO A 385 23.50 -15.65 7.59
N VAL A 386 23.68 -14.36 7.97
CA VAL A 386 24.65 -13.99 9.03
C VAL A 386 24.04 -14.02 10.44
N LEU A 387 22.74 -14.33 10.57
CA LEU A 387 22.05 -14.38 11.85
C LEU A 387 22.76 -15.25 12.90
N PRO A 388 23.24 -16.48 12.61
CA PRO A 388 23.94 -17.28 13.61
C PRO A 388 25.19 -16.59 14.14
N MET A 389 25.94 -15.89 13.27
CA MET A 389 27.14 -15.13 13.69
C MET A 389 26.74 -13.94 14.58
N THR A 390 25.67 -13.21 14.23
CA THR A 390 25.17 -12.10 15.02
C THR A 390 24.73 -12.55 16.41
N LEU A 391 24.02 -13.68 16.53
CA LEU A 391 23.55 -14.23 17.79
C LEU A 391 24.71 -14.66 18.72
N THR A 392 25.84 -15.13 18.15
CA THR A 392 27.01 -15.58 18.94
C THR A 392 27.97 -14.44 19.32
N THR A 393 27.99 -13.34 18.54
CA THR A 393 28.99 -12.28 18.70
C THR A 393 28.45 -11.02 19.36
N VAL A 394 27.14 -10.79 19.35
CA VAL A 394 26.52 -9.53 19.82
C VAL A 394 25.48 -9.85 20.89
N SER A 395 25.57 -9.18 22.06
CA SER A 395 24.54 -9.29 23.09
C SER A 395 23.24 -8.60 22.66
N GLY A 396 22.10 -9.09 23.10
CA GLY A 396 20.79 -8.52 22.78
C GLY A 396 20.68 -7.04 23.14
N ARG A 397 21.30 -6.62 24.26
CA ARG A 397 21.33 -5.18 24.62
C ARG A 397 22.04 -4.34 23.57
N THR A 398 23.18 -4.79 23.09
CA THR A 398 23.96 -4.11 22.06
C THR A 398 23.20 -4.07 20.74
N TYR A 399 22.64 -5.21 20.36
CA TYR A 399 21.88 -5.37 19.11
C TYR A 399 20.64 -4.45 19.10
N VAL A 400 19.79 -4.57 20.11
CA VAL A 400 18.55 -3.76 20.17
C VAL A 400 18.84 -2.26 20.26
N ARG A 401 19.85 -1.84 21.05
CA ARG A 401 20.26 -0.42 21.07
C ARG A 401 20.75 0.06 19.71
N GLY A 402 21.47 -0.78 18.97
CA GLY A 402 21.92 -0.47 17.62
C GLY A 402 20.77 -0.33 16.62
N LEU A 403 19.70 -1.13 16.74
CA LEU A 403 18.49 -0.99 15.93
C LEU A 403 17.69 0.27 16.27
N LEU A 404 17.67 0.67 17.56
CA LEU A 404 16.96 1.87 18.02
C LEU A 404 17.65 3.17 17.58
N ALA A 405 18.98 3.19 17.53
CA ALA A 405 19.74 4.40 17.27
C ALA A 405 19.35 5.13 15.97
N PRO A 406 19.21 4.47 14.80
CA PRO A 406 18.74 5.12 13.57
C PRO A 406 17.34 5.72 13.69
N ALA A 407 16.42 5.02 14.34
CA ALA A 407 15.06 5.52 14.54
C ALA A 407 15.06 6.76 15.46
N LEU A 408 15.82 6.75 16.52
CA LEU A 408 15.93 7.89 17.43
C LEU A 408 16.57 9.13 16.78
N LEU A 409 17.44 8.95 15.78
CA LEU A 409 17.97 10.06 14.98
C LEU A 409 16.89 10.76 14.15
N THR A 410 15.76 10.12 13.86
CA THR A 410 14.64 10.77 13.15
C THR A 410 13.77 11.63 14.06
N VAL A 411 13.87 11.49 15.39
CA VAL A 411 13.02 12.22 16.37
C VAL A 411 13.06 13.75 16.16
N PRO A 412 14.24 14.40 16.04
CA PRO A 412 14.26 15.85 15.81
C PRO A 412 13.61 16.26 14.48
N ALA A 413 13.80 15.45 13.43
CA ALA A 413 13.20 15.71 12.12
C ALA A 413 11.67 15.57 12.18
N VAL A 414 11.15 14.55 12.85
CA VAL A 414 9.70 14.37 13.06
C VAL A 414 9.13 15.52 13.88
N GLY A 415 9.79 15.92 14.97
CA GLY A 415 9.37 17.05 15.79
C GLY A 415 9.35 18.37 15.02
N GLY A 416 10.42 18.66 14.26
CA GLY A 416 10.54 19.87 13.45
C GLY A 416 9.51 19.91 12.31
N LEU A 417 9.32 18.79 11.61
CA LEU A 417 8.29 18.68 10.55
C LEU A 417 6.88 18.88 11.12
N THR A 418 6.56 18.19 12.22
CA THR A 418 5.25 18.33 12.88
C THR A 418 4.99 19.75 13.33
N LEU A 419 5.99 20.40 13.96
CA LEU A 419 5.89 21.79 14.39
C LEU A 419 5.62 22.74 13.22
N ALA A 420 6.40 22.61 12.13
CA ALA A 420 6.26 23.46 10.95
C ALA A 420 4.88 23.28 10.31
N VAL A 421 4.41 22.05 10.13
CA VAL A 421 3.10 21.76 9.52
C VAL A 421 1.95 22.19 10.42
N ALA A 422 2.06 22.00 11.75
CA ALA A 422 1.03 22.45 12.69
C ALA A 422 0.91 23.97 12.70
N LEU A 423 2.02 24.73 12.71
CA LEU A 423 2.01 26.17 12.61
C LEU A 423 1.42 26.67 11.27
N ALA A 424 1.83 26.05 10.16
CA ALA A 424 1.28 26.34 8.82
C ALA A 424 -0.22 26.03 8.73
N GLY A 425 -0.70 25.02 9.44
CA GLY A 425 -2.12 24.65 9.54
C GLY A 425 -2.94 25.55 10.47
N GLY A 426 -2.33 26.58 11.08
CA GLY A 426 -3.01 27.55 11.94
C GLY A 426 -3.12 27.17 13.41
N HIS A 427 -2.39 26.17 13.88
CA HIS A 427 -2.31 25.89 15.32
C HIS A 427 -1.53 26.96 16.07
N GLY A 428 -1.97 27.32 17.27
CA GLY A 428 -1.21 28.17 18.16
C GLY A 428 0.11 27.52 18.59
N VAL A 429 1.12 28.32 18.95
CA VAL A 429 2.48 27.83 19.27
C VAL A 429 2.45 26.72 20.34
N GLY A 430 1.63 26.86 21.38
CA GLY A 430 1.54 25.86 22.47
C GLY A 430 1.03 24.50 21.97
N SER A 431 -0.04 24.48 21.18
CA SER A 431 -0.58 23.24 20.60
C SER A 431 0.34 22.65 19.52
N ALA A 432 1.01 23.48 18.73
CA ALA A 432 1.99 23.03 17.74
C ALA A 432 3.21 22.37 18.42
N LEU A 433 3.73 22.94 19.52
CA LEU A 433 4.80 22.33 20.33
C LEU A 433 4.33 21.03 20.99
N ALA A 434 3.09 20.98 21.50
CA ALA A 434 2.53 19.76 22.06
C ALA A 434 2.41 18.66 21.01
N LEU A 435 1.93 18.96 19.79
CA LEU A 435 1.87 18.03 18.67
C LEU A 435 3.27 17.53 18.25
N ALA A 436 4.25 18.43 18.21
CA ALA A 436 5.65 18.07 17.94
C ALA A 436 6.17 17.10 18.99
N GLY A 437 5.88 17.35 20.28
CA GLY A 437 6.20 16.46 21.40
C GLY A 437 5.53 15.08 21.26
N VAL A 438 4.27 15.05 20.82
CA VAL A 438 3.55 13.80 20.50
C VAL A 438 4.25 13.03 19.38
N GLY A 439 4.61 13.68 18.27
CA GLY A 439 5.35 13.04 17.17
C GLY A 439 6.69 12.46 17.63
N CYS A 440 7.45 13.20 18.44
CA CYS A 440 8.70 12.73 19.02
C CYS A 440 8.49 11.51 19.94
N LEU A 441 7.50 11.55 20.81
CA LEU A 441 7.15 10.45 21.71
C LEU A 441 6.75 9.18 20.93
N LEU A 442 5.86 9.32 19.94
CA LEU A 442 5.41 8.21 19.13
C LEU A 442 6.55 7.55 18.34
N THR A 443 7.51 8.36 17.83
CA THR A 443 8.73 7.85 17.20
C THR A 443 9.54 7.02 18.19
N ALA A 444 9.78 7.53 19.39
CA ALA A 444 10.59 6.85 20.39
C ALA A 444 9.92 5.56 20.91
N VAL A 445 8.63 5.61 21.21
CA VAL A 445 7.84 4.46 21.67
C VAL A 445 7.71 3.41 20.55
N GLY A 446 7.38 3.85 19.34
CA GLY A 446 7.27 2.98 18.18
C GLY A 446 8.59 2.27 17.87
N ALA A 447 9.71 2.99 17.92
CA ALA A 447 11.05 2.42 17.78
C ALA A 447 11.36 1.38 18.86
N ALA A 448 10.97 1.62 20.10
CA ALA A 448 11.20 0.69 21.21
C ALA A 448 10.35 -0.58 21.13
N LEU A 449 9.13 -0.50 20.56
CA LEU A 449 8.23 -1.62 20.35
C LEU A 449 8.60 -2.47 19.13
N ALA A 450 9.11 -1.85 18.07
CA ALA A 450 9.34 -2.49 16.78
C ALA A 450 10.24 -3.75 16.86
N PRO A 451 11.39 -3.77 17.57
CA PRO A 451 12.23 -4.96 17.67
C PRO A 451 11.52 -6.15 18.34
N ALA A 452 10.76 -5.91 19.41
CA ALA A 452 10.02 -6.98 20.10
C ALA A 452 8.98 -7.62 19.17
N ILE A 453 8.20 -6.78 18.48
CA ILE A 453 7.17 -7.21 17.54
C ILE A 453 7.82 -7.96 16.36
N GLY A 454 8.94 -7.44 15.83
CA GLY A 454 9.68 -8.05 14.74
C GLY A 454 10.28 -9.41 15.10
N ILE A 455 10.74 -9.58 16.34
CA ILE A 455 11.25 -10.87 16.86
C ILE A 455 10.10 -11.86 17.12
N TRP A 456 8.91 -11.39 17.50
CA TRP A 456 7.73 -12.25 17.66
C TRP A 456 7.21 -12.79 16.32
N PHE A 457 7.33 -12.01 15.26
CA PHE A 457 6.82 -12.36 13.94
C PHE A 457 7.90 -12.24 12.86
N PRO A 458 9.02 -13.00 12.97
CA PRO A 458 10.12 -12.88 12.05
C PRO A 458 9.73 -13.41 10.65
N ARG A 459 10.26 -12.77 9.61
CA ARG A 459 10.20 -13.27 8.23
C ARG A 459 11.59 -13.61 7.76
N TYR A 460 11.89 -14.90 7.65
CA TYR A 460 13.17 -15.38 7.13
C TYR A 460 13.16 -15.54 5.61
N SER A 461 11.99 -15.84 5.02
CA SER A 461 11.87 -16.00 3.57
C SER A 461 11.91 -14.65 2.86
N ALA A 462 12.79 -14.54 1.88
CA ALA A 462 12.80 -13.41 0.97
C ALA A 462 11.57 -13.42 0.08
N ILE A 463 11.12 -12.24 -0.30
CA ILE A 463 10.09 -12.05 -1.32
C ILE A 463 10.62 -11.07 -2.37
N ARG A 464 10.21 -11.29 -3.61
CA ARG A 464 10.51 -10.35 -4.70
C ARG A 464 9.65 -9.10 -4.55
N ILE A 465 10.31 -7.94 -4.46
CA ILE A 465 9.64 -6.64 -4.49
C ILE A 465 10.32 -5.78 -5.55
N GLY A 466 9.61 -5.47 -6.61
CA GLY A 466 10.21 -4.77 -7.74
C GLY A 466 11.30 -5.61 -8.41
N ASN A 467 12.47 -5.02 -8.62
CA ASN A 467 13.65 -5.67 -9.21
C ASN A 467 14.59 -6.30 -8.18
N SER A 468 14.20 -6.37 -6.91
CA SER A 468 15.03 -6.98 -5.85
C SER A 468 14.48 -8.33 -5.45
N ASP A 469 15.32 -9.35 -5.56
CA ASP A 469 14.95 -10.75 -5.33
C ASP A 469 15.00 -11.20 -3.87
N ASP A 470 15.69 -10.46 -3.00
CA ASP A 470 16.01 -10.85 -1.63
C ASP A 470 15.51 -9.90 -0.55
N VAL A 471 14.38 -9.24 -0.78
CA VAL A 471 13.82 -8.31 0.22
C VAL A 471 13.02 -9.08 1.26
N ARG A 472 13.27 -8.81 2.54
CA ARG A 472 12.56 -9.42 3.68
C ARG A 472 11.75 -8.36 4.45
N PRO A 473 10.64 -7.84 3.87
CA PRO A 473 9.80 -6.88 4.58
C PRO A 473 9.17 -7.51 5.82
N PRO A 474 8.74 -6.70 6.80
CA PRO A 474 8.04 -7.22 7.97
C PRO A 474 6.83 -8.09 7.58
N ARG A 475 6.47 -9.05 8.43
CA ARG A 475 5.17 -9.75 8.28
C ARG A 475 4.03 -8.74 8.44
N LEU A 476 2.95 -8.94 7.68
CA LEU A 476 1.76 -8.09 7.78
C LEU A 476 1.23 -7.99 9.22
N LEU A 477 1.26 -9.11 9.95
CA LEU A 477 0.83 -9.14 11.36
C LEU A 477 1.73 -8.27 12.25
N ALA A 478 3.06 -8.28 12.01
CA ALA A 478 3.97 -7.39 12.74
C ALA A 478 3.69 -5.91 12.44
N GLY A 479 3.48 -5.57 11.16
CA GLY A 479 3.09 -4.22 10.76
C GLY A 479 1.75 -3.80 11.35
N ALA A 480 0.73 -4.66 11.28
CA ALA A 480 -0.60 -4.37 11.82
C ALA A 480 -0.56 -4.18 13.35
N LEU A 481 0.11 -5.07 14.09
CA LEU A 481 0.22 -4.95 15.53
C LEU A 481 0.97 -3.68 15.94
N HIS A 482 2.09 -3.36 15.27
CA HIS A 482 2.82 -2.12 15.51
C HIS A 482 1.95 -0.89 15.22
N THR A 483 1.19 -0.92 14.11
CA THR A 483 0.27 0.17 13.77
C THR A 483 -0.78 0.36 14.85
N VAL A 484 -1.45 -0.69 15.31
CA VAL A 484 -2.48 -0.59 16.36
C VAL A 484 -1.86 -0.03 17.65
N LEU A 485 -0.71 -0.55 18.08
CA LEU A 485 -0.06 -0.13 19.33
C LEU A 485 0.46 1.31 19.30
N VAL A 486 0.75 1.87 18.12
CA VAL A 486 1.22 3.27 17.98
C VAL A 486 0.06 4.21 17.63
N PHE A 487 -0.79 3.85 16.66
CA PHE A 487 -1.86 4.73 16.18
C PHE A 487 -3.01 4.89 17.19
N VAL A 488 -3.43 3.83 17.87
CA VAL A 488 -4.58 3.94 18.79
C VAL A 488 -4.26 4.88 19.95
N PRO A 489 -3.19 4.66 20.76
CA PRO A 489 -2.85 5.60 21.81
C PRO A 489 -2.36 6.95 21.26
N GLY A 490 -1.71 6.96 20.09
CA GLY A 490 -1.29 8.19 19.42
C GLY A 490 -2.47 9.07 19.02
N THR A 491 -3.54 8.51 18.45
CA THR A 491 -4.76 9.25 18.11
C THR A 491 -5.43 9.83 19.35
N MET A 492 -5.46 9.06 20.45
CA MET A 492 -5.98 9.57 21.71
C MET A 492 -5.13 10.73 22.25
N LEU A 493 -3.79 10.61 22.18
CA LEU A 493 -2.90 11.65 22.64
C LEU A 493 -2.99 12.94 21.79
N VAL A 494 -3.10 12.79 20.47
CA VAL A 494 -3.39 13.91 19.56
C VAL A 494 -4.75 14.54 19.92
N GLY A 495 -5.78 13.72 20.16
CA GLY A 495 -7.11 14.17 20.57
C GLY A 495 -7.07 14.99 21.86
N VAL A 496 -6.25 14.59 22.85
CA VAL A 496 -6.04 15.35 24.09
C VAL A 496 -5.52 16.77 23.82
N VAL A 497 -4.68 16.93 22.77
CA VAL A 497 -4.11 18.23 22.40
C VAL A 497 -5.09 19.09 21.61
N VAL A 498 -5.78 18.48 20.62
CA VAL A 498 -6.55 19.23 19.59
C VAL A 498 -8.04 19.29 19.90
N ALA A 499 -8.61 18.24 20.50
CA ALA A 499 -10.03 18.08 20.74
C ALA A 499 -10.32 17.38 22.08
N PRO A 500 -9.93 17.98 23.21
CA PRO A 500 -10.07 17.35 24.53
C PRO A 500 -11.52 17.04 24.90
N GLU A 501 -12.48 17.77 24.35
CA GLU A 501 -13.91 17.49 24.54
C GLU A 501 -14.33 16.15 23.93
N ILE A 502 -13.79 15.83 22.73
CA ILE A 502 -14.03 14.54 22.09
C ILE A 502 -13.40 13.42 22.92
N VAL A 503 -12.18 13.63 23.43
CA VAL A 503 -11.51 12.64 24.29
C VAL A 503 -12.33 12.40 25.56
N ARG A 504 -12.84 13.47 26.19
CA ARG A 504 -13.72 13.37 27.35
C ARG A 504 -14.99 12.58 27.04
N LEU A 505 -15.61 12.85 25.88
CA LEU A 505 -16.80 12.12 25.42
C LEU A 505 -16.50 10.64 25.20
N VAL A 506 -15.41 10.33 24.50
CA VAL A 506 -14.98 8.94 24.25
C VAL A 506 -14.65 8.22 25.55
N ALA A 507 -13.89 8.85 26.45
CA ALA A 507 -13.54 8.27 27.74
C ALA A 507 -14.77 8.02 28.60
N SER A 508 -15.75 8.96 28.60
CA SER A 508 -17.03 8.77 29.29
C SER A 508 -17.83 7.61 28.70
N GLY A 509 -17.85 7.48 27.36
CA GLY A 509 -18.51 6.37 26.67
C GLY A 509 -17.87 5.03 26.99
N VAL A 510 -16.52 4.94 26.90
CA VAL A 510 -15.79 3.71 27.27
C VAL A 510 -16.07 3.31 28.73
N GLY A 511 -16.13 4.29 29.65
CA GLY A 511 -16.47 4.04 31.04
C GLY A 511 -17.91 3.51 31.24
N ALA A 512 -18.86 3.94 30.39
CA ALA A 512 -20.25 3.52 30.47
C ALA A 512 -20.56 2.21 29.71
N VAL A 513 -19.74 1.82 28.70
CA VAL A 513 -20.00 0.61 27.86
C VAL A 513 -20.22 -0.67 28.67
N PRO A 514 -19.42 -1.01 29.71
CA PRO A 514 -19.69 -2.19 30.51
C PRO A 514 -21.07 -2.13 31.23
N GLY A 515 -21.48 -0.94 31.70
CA GLY A 515 -22.78 -0.71 32.29
C GLY A 515 -23.91 -0.97 31.30
N PHE A 516 -23.79 -0.42 30.09
CA PHE A 516 -24.73 -0.65 29.00
C PHE A 516 -24.85 -2.14 28.64
N LEU A 517 -23.71 -2.85 28.46
CA LEU A 517 -23.71 -4.27 28.12
C LEU A 517 -24.30 -5.14 29.23
N LEU A 518 -24.01 -4.83 30.50
CA LEU A 518 -24.57 -5.52 31.64
C LEU A 518 -26.09 -5.22 31.78
N GLY A 519 -26.52 -3.99 31.48
CA GLY A 519 -27.91 -3.60 31.45
C GLY A 519 -28.74 -4.34 30.41
N LEU A 520 -28.14 -4.74 29.26
CA LEU A 520 -28.84 -5.56 28.25
C LEU A 520 -29.15 -6.99 28.75
N VAL A 521 -28.37 -7.49 29.71
CA VAL A 521 -28.50 -8.86 30.23
C VAL A 521 -29.22 -8.88 31.59
N ALA A 522 -29.09 -7.81 32.36
CA ALA A 522 -29.71 -7.67 33.66
C ALA A 522 -31.15 -7.18 33.51
N GLY A 523 -32.15 -7.91 34.03
CA GLY A 523 -33.47 -7.35 34.27
C GLY A 523 -33.38 -6.17 35.27
N GLU A 524 -34.44 -5.38 35.39
CA GLU A 524 -34.49 -4.13 36.17
C GLU A 524 -34.14 -4.26 37.67
N SER A 525 -33.93 -5.45 38.19
CA SER A 525 -33.63 -5.68 39.61
C SER A 525 -32.64 -6.83 39.82
N GLY A 526 -31.57 -6.56 40.53
CA GLY A 526 -30.55 -7.57 40.91
C GLY A 526 -29.14 -6.98 41.06
N GLY A 527 -28.22 -7.78 41.59
CA GLY A 527 -26.82 -7.36 41.81
C GLY A 527 -26.11 -6.89 40.52
N ILE A 528 -26.50 -7.43 39.35
CA ILE A 528 -25.95 -7.01 38.04
C ILE A 528 -26.39 -5.59 37.69
N ALA A 529 -27.61 -5.18 38.03
CA ALA A 529 -28.10 -3.81 37.82
C ALA A 529 -27.29 -2.78 38.64
N VAL A 530 -26.90 -3.13 39.86
CA VAL A 530 -26.04 -2.27 40.72
C VAL A 530 -24.62 -2.11 40.09
N ILE A 531 -24.07 -3.18 39.54
CA ILE A 531 -22.77 -3.11 38.84
C ILE A 531 -22.92 -2.27 37.56
N ALA A 532 -23.97 -2.45 36.78
CA ALA A 532 -24.24 -1.67 35.59
C ALA A 532 -24.33 -0.17 35.90
N SER A 533 -25.14 0.20 36.93
CA SER A 533 -25.27 1.60 37.35
C SER A 533 -23.95 2.22 37.85
N SER A 534 -23.08 1.42 38.44
CA SER A 534 -21.74 1.89 38.87
C SER A 534 -20.87 2.29 37.67
N PHE A 535 -20.92 1.55 36.57
CA PHE A 535 -20.22 1.90 35.33
C PHE A 535 -20.83 3.14 34.65
N ASP A 536 -22.13 3.28 34.64
CA ASP A 536 -22.80 4.48 34.14
C ASP A 536 -22.40 5.72 34.98
N ALA A 537 -22.32 5.58 36.32
CA ALA A 537 -21.83 6.62 37.19
C ALA A 537 -20.39 7.01 36.93
N ILE A 538 -19.51 6.04 36.56
CA ILE A 538 -18.11 6.31 36.13
C ILE A 538 -18.13 7.14 34.84
N GLY A 539 -18.92 6.74 33.83
CA GLY A 539 -19.06 7.49 32.58
C GLY A 539 -19.55 8.92 32.79
N ALA A 540 -20.58 9.09 33.63
CA ALA A 540 -21.10 10.41 34.01
C ALA A 540 -20.08 11.24 34.81
N GLY A 541 -19.33 10.61 35.72
CA GLY A 541 -18.24 11.24 36.45
C GLY A 541 -17.14 11.77 35.53
N VAL A 542 -16.69 10.98 34.56
CA VAL A 542 -15.71 11.43 33.56
C VAL A 542 -16.25 12.61 32.73
N ARG A 543 -17.52 12.60 32.37
CA ARG A 543 -18.15 13.70 31.61
C ARG A 543 -18.20 15.01 32.39
N SER A 544 -18.32 14.95 33.70
CA SER A 544 -18.37 16.13 34.57
C SER A 544 -17.00 16.73 34.92
N LEU A 545 -15.90 16.02 34.61
CA LEU A 545 -14.56 16.52 34.91
C LEU A 545 -14.23 17.79 34.11
N PRO A 546 -13.53 18.76 34.71
CA PRO A 546 -12.99 19.91 33.99
C PRO A 546 -12.08 19.46 32.83
N LEU A 547 -12.14 20.15 31.69
CA LEU A 547 -11.32 19.79 30.51
C LEU A 547 -9.83 19.73 30.81
N ALA A 548 -9.34 20.65 31.64
CA ALA A 548 -7.92 20.64 32.06
C ALA A 548 -7.53 19.35 32.78
N VAL A 549 -8.41 18.83 33.64
CA VAL A 549 -8.16 17.56 34.35
C VAL A 549 -8.11 16.40 33.37
N VAL A 550 -8.99 16.38 32.36
CA VAL A 550 -8.99 15.36 31.30
C VAL A 550 -7.72 15.48 30.45
N GLN A 551 -7.32 16.70 30.03
CA GLN A 551 -6.12 16.92 29.25
C GLN A 551 -4.86 16.45 29.97
N PHE A 552 -4.63 16.92 31.20
CA PHE A 552 -3.44 16.57 31.97
C PHE A 552 -3.47 15.12 32.44
N GLY A 553 -4.62 14.62 32.90
CA GLY A 553 -4.76 13.26 33.41
C GLY A 553 -4.64 12.21 32.29
N ALA A 554 -5.42 12.36 31.21
CA ALA A 554 -5.35 11.46 30.06
C ALA A 554 -3.99 11.59 29.34
N GLY A 555 -3.46 12.81 29.20
CA GLY A 555 -2.13 13.05 28.64
C GLY A 555 -1.04 12.34 29.43
N ALA A 556 -1.00 12.52 30.75
CA ALA A 556 -0.04 11.85 31.62
C ALA A 556 -0.17 10.32 31.59
N PHE A 557 -1.40 9.81 31.60
CA PHE A 557 -1.66 8.37 31.49
C PHE A 557 -1.17 7.78 30.17
N LEU A 558 -1.47 8.43 29.05
CA LEU A 558 -1.06 7.96 27.72
C LEU A 558 0.45 8.07 27.51
N ILE A 559 1.08 9.16 27.98
CA ILE A 559 2.54 9.33 27.93
C ILE A 559 3.21 8.28 28.83
N GLY A 560 2.78 8.16 30.08
CA GLY A 560 3.34 7.18 31.02
C GLY A 560 3.14 5.74 30.53
N GLY A 561 1.94 5.40 30.04
CA GLY A 561 1.63 4.11 29.43
C GLY A 561 2.48 3.82 28.19
N GLY A 562 2.65 4.82 27.30
CA GLY A 562 3.52 4.71 26.12
C GLY A 562 4.98 4.48 26.49
N VAL A 563 5.51 5.23 27.43
CA VAL A 563 6.90 5.05 27.92
C VAL A 563 7.08 3.67 28.57
N LEU A 564 6.12 3.24 29.39
CA LEU A 564 6.14 1.90 29.98
C LEU A 564 6.07 0.79 28.92
N ALA A 565 5.18 0.93 27.95
CA ALA A 565 5.07 -0.03 26.83
C ALA A 565 6.38 -0.09 26.02
N GLY A 566 6.97 1.05 25.69
CA GLY A 566 8.27 1.12 25.00
C GLY A 566 9.39 0.46 25.82
N TRP A 567 9.44 0.70 27.13
CA TRP A 567 10.42 0.07 28.01
C TRP A 567 10.23 -1.45 28.11
N LEU A 568 8.99 -1.91 28.23
CA LEU A 568 8.67 -3.35 28.23
C LEU A 568 9.02 -3.98 26.88
N GLY A 569 8.68 -3.32 25.75
CA GLY A 569 9.06 -3.76 24.42
C GLY A 569 10.57 -3.87 24.25
N TYR A 570 11.33 -2.87 24.71
CA TYR A 570 12.79 -2.94 24.70
C TYR A 570 13.33 -4.13 25.51
N ARG A 571 12.84 -4.31 26.75
CA ARG A 571 13.27 -5.45 27.58
C ARG A 571 12.95 -6.79 26.98
N GLU A 572 11.74 -6.93 26.43
CA GLU A 572 11.29 -8.16 25.78
C GLU A 572 12.12 -8.46 24.51
N ALA A 573 12.45 -7.44 23.72
CA ALA A 573 13.32 -7.60 22.55
C ALA A 573 14.71 -8.11 22.94
N VAL A 574 15.30 -7.53 23.97
CA VAL A 574 16.62 -7.96 24.49
C VAL A 574 16.57 -9.41 24.97
N ARG A 575 15.58 -9.74 25.82
CA ARG A 575 15.42 -11.10 26.34
C ARG A 575 15.28 -12.12 25.23
N ARG A 576 14.35 -11.88 24.29
CA ARG A 576 14.09 -12.84 23.20
C ARG A 576 15.25 -12.96 22.21
N PHE A 577 16.03 -11.92 22.01
CA PHE A 577 17.23 -12.02 21.19
C PHE A 577 18.29 -12.89 21.88
N ASP A 578 18.52 -12.69 23.19
CA ASP A 578 19.49 -13.48 23.94
C ASP A 578 19.05 -14.96 24.10
N ASP A 579 17.74 -15.23 24.16
CA ASP A 579 17.15 -16.57 24.26
C ASP A 579 16.93 -17.23 22.87
N HIS A 580 17.29 -16.56 21.76
CA HIS A 580 17.03 -17.08 20.42
C HIS A 580 18.05 -18.16 20.04
N GLU A 581 17.57 -19.39 19.91
CA GLU A 581 18.38 -20.50 19.40
C GLU A 581 18.40 -20.49 17.87
N PRO A 582 19.58 -20.53 17.22
CA PRO A 582 19.66 -20.70 15.78
C PRO A 582 19.20 -22.13 15.41
N TYR A 583 18.19 -22.22 14.56
CA TYR A 583 17.70 -23.51 14.02
C TYR A 583 18.68 -24.08 13.01
#